data_fa39f84a4a7ed819f36a16fc19bcd0ff
#
_entry.id   fa39f84a4a7ed819f36a16fc19bcd0ff
#
_cell.length_a   1.000
_cell.length_b   1.000
_cell.length_c   1.000
_cell.angle_alpha   90.00
_cell.angle_beta   90.00
_cell.angle_gamma   90.00
#
_symmetry.space_group_name_H-M   'P 1'
#
loop_
_entity.id
_entity.type
_entity.pdbx_description
1 polymer ?
#
loop_
_entity_poly.entity_id
_entity_poly.type
_entity_poly.pdbx_seq_one_letter_code
_entity_poly.pdbx_strand_id
1 'polypeptide(L)'
;NRVMTSFNDKFYIYVLAPTAKGYAYVVPETARIGIDNFFTNLFFPIRFTNNLLQLKFQNASEELGRFLMNTIWGLGGFMDPATNELDMKIHKEDFGQTLGFYGVGEGFHIVLPFLGPSNLRDLTGLVAGEIISPTSTMGEHTFKYKIPNNTLEEFGLVSLYKVNEFSFNPN
;
A
#
# COMPACT_ATOMS: atom_id res chain seq x y z
N ASN A 1 -0.13 21.18 12.98
CA ASN A 1 0.50 20.74 11.72
C ASN A 1 2.01 21.00 11.68
N ARG A 2 2.53 22.22 12.01
CA ARG A 2 3.99 22.52 11.96
C ARG A 2 4.85 21.57 12.80
N VAL A 3 4.39 21.22 14.00
CA VAL A 3 5.12 20.28 14.89
C VAL A 3 5.18 18.90 14.25
N MET A 4 4.08 18.40 13.70
CA MET A 4 4.03 17.08 13.03
C MET A 4 4.86 17.07 11.75
N THR A 5 4.83 18.14 10.95
CA THR A 5 5.71 18.26 9.78
C THR A 5 7.18 18.17 10.18
N SER A 6 7.59 18.97 11.18
CA SER A 6 8.98 18.95 11.67
C SER A 6 9.37 17.58 12.28
N PHE A 7 8.44 16.90 12.93
CA PHE A 7 8.66 15.54 13.44
C PHE A 7 8.86 14.55 12.28
N ASN A 8 7.98 14.58 11.28
CA ASN A 8 8.05 13.70 10.11
C ASN A 8 9.35 13.93 9.32
N ASP A 9 9.78 15.18 9.12
CA ASP A 9 11.03 15.52 8.44
C ASP A 9 12.25 14.94 9.19
N LYS A 10 12.28 15.11 10.51
CA LYS A 10 13.37 14.57 11.34
C LYS A 10 13.35 13.05 11.37
N PHE A 11 12.19 12.45 11.50
CA PHE A 11 12.04 10.99 11.45
C PHE A 11 12.52 10.43 10.09
N TYR A 12 12.14 11.07 8.99
CA TYR A 12 12.59 10.70 7.67
C TYR A 12 14.13 10.78 7.55
N ILE A 13 14.70 11.93 7.89
CA ILE A 13 16.14 12.19 7.72
C ILE A 13 16.99 11.30 8.63
N TYR A 14 16.62 11.15 9.90
CA TYR A 14 17.45 10.50 10.91
C TYR A 14 17.17 9.02 11.12
N VAL A 15 16.00 8.53 10.72
CA VAL A 15 15.59 7.13 10.95
C VAL A 15 15.34 6.42 9.62
N LEU A 16 14.39 6.92 8.82
CA LEU A 16 13.92 6.18 7.66
C LEU A 16 14.93 6.16 6.52
N ALA A 17 15.53 7.30 6.16
CA ALA A 17 16.50 7.37 5.07
C ALA A 17 17.79 6.57 5.35
N PRO A 18 18.42 6.64 6.55
CA PRO A 18 19.57 5.78 6.86
C PRO A 18 19.21 4.29 6.85
N THR A 19 18.05 3.93 7.39
CA THR A 19 17.57 2.53 7.41
C THR A 19 17.35 2.02 5.99
N ALA A 20 16.69 2.82 5.13
CA ALA A 20 16.45 2.47 3.74
C ALA A 20 17.76 2.35 2.93
N LYS A 21 18.75 3.23 3.18
CA LYS A 21 20.09 3.14 2.56
C LYS A 21 20.82 1.88 3.01
N GLY A 22 20.80 1.55 4.30
CA GLY A 22 21.39 0.32 4.83
C GLY A 22 20.73 -0.93 4.27
N TYR A 23 19.41 -0.94 4.19
CA TYR A 23 18.64 -2.01 3.56
C TYR A 23 18.98 -2.17 2.08
N ALA A 24 19.03 -1.07 1.31
CA ALA A 24 19.41 -1.08 -0.10
C ALA A 24 20.84 -1.55 -0.35
N TYR A 25 21.75 -1.35 0.62
CA TYR A 25 23.12 -1.84 0.53
C TYR A 25 23.20 -3.36 0.70
N VAL A 26 22.40 -3.93 1.61
CA VAL A 26 22.43 -5.37 1.93
C VAL A 26 21.54 -6.18 0.99
N VAL A 27 20.36 -5.66 0.60
CA VAL A 27 19.37 -6.37 -0.21
C VAL A 27 19.51 -5.98 -1.68
N PRO A 28 19.81 -6.95 -2.58
CA PRO A 28 19.93 -6.68 -4.01
C PRO A 28 18.64 -6.06 -4.59
N GLU A 29 18.80 -5.21 -5.60
CA GLU A 29 17.68 -4.52 -6.25
C GLU A 29 16.60 -5.48 -6.75
N THR A 30 16.99 -6.59 -7.37
CA THR A 30 16.07 -7.62 -7.84
C THR A 30 15.18 -8.19 -6.72
N ALA A 31 15.75 -8.40 -5.52
CA ALA A 31 14.99 -8.87 -4.36
C ALA A 31 14.03 -7.77 -3.84
N ARG A 32 14.47 -6.51 -3.85
CA ARG A 32 13.63 -5.37 -3.47
C ARG A 32 12.45 -5.18 -4.42
N ILE A 33 12.68 -5.32 -5.74
CA ILE A 33 11.62 -5.32 -6.76
C ILE A 33 10.63 -6.47 -6.51
N GLY A 34 11.13 -7.67 -6.20
CA GLY A 34 10.26 -8.80 -5.89
C GLY A 34 9.39 -8.57 -4.66
N ILE A 35 9.95 -7.96 -3.61
CA ILE A 35 9.19 -7.58 -2.41
C ILE A 35 8.12 -6.53 -2.74
N ASP A 36 8.45 -5.52 -3.54
CA ASP A 36 7.49 -4.49 -3.96
C ASP A 36 6.35 -5.09 -4.79
N ASN A 37 6.66 -5.95 -5.74
CA ASN A 37 5.67 -6.69 -6.53
C ASN A 37 4.76 -7.55 -5.65
N PHE A 38 5.33 -8.25 -4.66
CA PHE A 38 4.57 -9.07 -3.72
C PHE A 38 3.56 -8.23 -2.93
N PHE A 39 3.97 -7.10 -2.34
CA PHE A 39 3.06 -6.22 -1.62
C PHE A 39 2.03 -5.57 -2.56
N THR A 40 2.44 -5.19 -3.77
CA THR A 40 1.51 -4.69 -4.79
C THR A 40 0.44 -5.75 -5.11
N ASN A 41 0.82 -7.00 -5.26
CA ASN A 41 -0.13 -8.11 -5.48
C ASN A 41 -1.00 -8.37 -4.25
N LEU A 42 -0.43 -8.32 -3.05
CA LEU A 42 -1.13 -8.51 -1.77
C LEU A 42 -2.22 -7.45 -1.55
N PHE A 43 -1.97 -6.19 -1.91
CA PHE A 43 -2.94 -5.09 -1.77
C PHE A 43 -3.98 -5.04 -2.90
N PHE A 44 -4.03 -6.03 -3.78
CA PHE A 44 -5.07 -6.16 -4.80
C PHE A 44 -6.50 -5.97 -4.28
N PRO A 45 -6.94 -6.56 -3.13
CA PRO A 45 -8.33 -6.44 -2.68
C PRO A 45 -8.77 -4.99 -2.46
N ILE A 46 -7.87 -4.13 -1.99
CA ILE A 46 -8.16 -2.70 -1.77
C ILE A 46 -8.43 -2.02 -3.12
N ARG A 47 -7.55 -2.20 -4.10
CA ARG A 47 -7.69 -1.58 -5.42
C ARG A 47 -8.90 -2.11 -6.17
N PHE A 48 -9.09 -3.43 -6.17
CA PHE A 48 -10.23 -4.09 -6.80
C PHE A 48 -11.57 -3.57 -6.26
N THR A 49 -11.73 -3.57 -4.93
CA THR A 49 -12.96 -3.11 -4.28
C THR A 49 -13.24 -1.64 -4.59
N ASN A 50 -12.23 -0.78 -4.52
CA ASN A 50 -12.42 0.65 -4.77
C ASN A 50 -12.72 0.96 -6.24
N ASN A 51 -12.13 0.25 -7.19
CA ASN A 51 -12.52 0.34 -8.59
C ASN A 51 -13.97 -0.09 -8.81
N LEU A 52 -14.42 -1.17 -8.17
CA LEU A 52 -15.84 -1.59 -8.22
C LEU A 52 -16.77 -0.55 -7.62
N LEU A 53 -16.45 -0.02 -6.44
CA LEU A 53 -17.26 1.00 -5.77
C LEU A 53 -17.33 2.29 -6.59
N GLN A 54 -16.32 2.61 -7.38
CA GLN A 54 -16.32 3.75 -8.30
C GLN A 54 -16.94 3.42 -9.67
N LEU A 55 -17.55 2.25 -9.83
CA LEU A 55 -18.17 1.78 -11.09
C LEU A 55 -17.17 1.68 -12.26
N LYS A 56 -15.87 1.59 -11.97
CA LYS A 56 -14.79 1.39 -12.94
C LYS A 56 -14.58 -0.09 -13.22
N PHE A 57 -15.58 -0.75 -13.79
CA PHE A 57 -15.59 -2.21 -13.97
C PHE A 57 -14.45 -2.72 -14.85
N GLN A 58 -14.04 -1.95 -15.85
CA GLN A 58 -12.89 -2.31 -16.70
C GLN A 58 -11.60 -2.35 -15.86
N ASN A 59 -11.35 -1.31 -15.07
CA ASN A 59 -10.18 -1.25 -14.18
C ASN A 59 -10.20 -2.38 -13.15
N ALA A 60 -11.37 -2.67 -12.56
CA ALA A 60 -11.52 -3.77 -11.62
C ALA A 60 -11.22 -5.13 -12.27
N SER A 61 -11.71 -5.37 -13.48
CA SER A 61 -11.41 -6.62 -14.21
C SER A 61 -9.92 -6.74 -14.58
N GLU A 62 -9.27 -5.63 -14.92
CA GLU A 62 -7.83 -5.59 -15.18
C GLU A 62 -7.03 -5.86 -13.90
N GLU A 63 -7.40 -5.28 -12.75
CA GLU A 63 -6.79 -5.59 -11.45
C GLU A 63 -6.95 -7.08 -11.07
N LEU A 64 -8.12 -7.69 -11.32
CA LEU A 64 -8.31 -9.12 -11.11
C LEU A 64 -7.43 -9.97 -12.02
N GLY A 65 -7.34 -9.61 -13.30
CA GLY A 65 -6.45 -10.27 -14.26
C GLY A 65 -4.98 -10.19 -13.82
N ARG A 66 -4.52 -9.02 -13.41
CA ARG A 66 -3.18 -8.81 -12.84
C ARG A 66 -2.91 -9.69 -11.64
N PHE A 67 -3.83 -9.71 -10.69
CA PHE A 67 -3.71 -10.53 -9.48
C PHE A 67 -3.54 -12.03 -9.82
N LEU A 68 -4.38 -12.55 -10.72
CA LEU A 68 -4.31 -13.95 -11.15
C LEU A 68 -2.99 -14.26 -11.87
N MET A 69 -2.60 -13.41 -12.83
CA MET A 69 -1.35 -13.58 -13.58
C MET A 69 -0.14 -13.57 -12.64
N ASN A 70 -0.04 -12.57 -11.77
CA ASN A 70 1.09 -12.41 -10.89
C ASN A 70 1.11 -13.48 -9.78
N THR A 71 -0.04 -14.00 -9.37
CA THR A 71 -0.10 -15.10 -8.39
C THR A 71 0.32 -16.43 -9.01
N ILE A 72 -0.19 -16.76 -10.21
CA ILE A 72 0.00 -18.06 -10.85
C ILE A 72 1.38 -18.14 -11.54
N TRP A 73 1.69 -17.17 -12.39
CA TRP A 73 2.93 -17.14 -13.17
C TRP A 73 4.02 -16.26 -12.57
N GLY A 74 3.67 -15.38 -11.62
CA GLY A 74 4.59 -14.49 -10.93
C GLY A 74 5.09 -15.00 -9.57
N LEU A 75 5.03 -16.30 -9.30
CA LEU A 75 5.49 -16.94 -8.05
C LEU A 75 4.82 -16.31 -6.80
N GLY A 76 3.48 -16.24 -6.79
CA GLY A 76 2.74 -15.64 -5.68
C GLY A 76 2.81 -14.11 -5.62
N GLY A 77 3.21 -13.46 -6.72
CA GLY A 77 3.29 -12.01 -6.82
C GLY A 77 4.70 -11.42 -6.71
N PHE A 78 5.75 -12.25 -6.53
CA PHE A 78 7.13 -11.76 -6.52
C PHE A 78 7.63 -11.28 -7.89
N MET A 79 7.00 -11.75 -8.95
CA MET A 79 7.22 -11.27 -10.32
C MET A 79 5.95 -10.59 -10.82
N ASP A 80 6.09 -9.67 -11.79
CA ASP A 80 4.96 -8.96 -12.40
C ASP A 80 4.84 -9.23 -13.92
N PRO A 81 4.53 -10.49 -14.31
CA PRO A 81 4.29 -10.82 -15.71
C PRO A 81 3.09 -10.07 -16.31
N ALA A 82 2.12 -9.65 -15.48
CA ALA A 82 1.00 -8.86 -15.95
C ALA A 82 1.43 -7.53 -16.56
N THR A 83 2.39 -6.83 -15.95
CA THR A 83 2.97 -5.62 -16.53
C THR A 83 3.98 -5.94 -17.64
N ASN A 84 4.92 -6.85 -17.37
CA ASN A 84 6.09 -7.05 -18.23
C ASN A 84 5.76 -7.74 -19.56
N GLU A 85 4.78 -8.65 -19.58
CA GLU A 85 4.43 -9.46 -20.74
C GLU A 85 3.10 -9.03 -21.39
N LEU A 86 2.15 -8.49 -20.60
CA LEU A 86 0.82 -8.15 -21.07
C LEU A 86 0.51 -6.66 -21.07
N ASP A 87 1.46 -5.81 -20.65
CA ASP A 87 1.30 -4.35 -20.54
C ASP A 87 0.04 -3.91 -19.75
N MET A 88 -0.38 -4.73 -18.80
CA MET A 88 -1.53 -4.43 -17.95
C MET A 88 -1.18 -3.36 -16.92
N LYS A 89 -2.03 -2.35 -16.79
CA LYS A 89 -1.80 -1.21 -15.88
C LYS A 89 -2.28 -1.48 -14.46
N ILE A 90 -1.61 -0.86 -13.48
CA ILE A 90 -2.06 -0.83 -12.09
C ILE A 90 -3.04 0.32 -11.93
N HIS A 91 -4.22 0.04 -11.41
CA HIS A 91 -5.26 1.05 -11.13
C HIS A 91 -5.32 1.33 -9.63
N LYS A 92 -4.47 2.26 -9.19
CA LYS A 92 -4.35 2.63 -7.76
C LYS A 92 -5.58 3.43 -7.33
N GLU A 93 -6.49 2.76 -6.64
CA GLU A 93 -7.68 3.37 -6.04
C GLU A 93 -7.76 2.99 -4.56
N ASP A 94 -8.19 3.95 -3.74
CA ASP A 94 -8.39 3.78 -2.31
C ASP A 94 -9.76 4.34 -1.87
N PHE A 95 -10.11 4.15 -0.60
CA PHE A 95 -11.39 4.61 -0.07
C PHE A 95 -11.52 6.13 0.00
N GLY A 96 -10.41 6.87 0.19
CA GLY A 96 -10.41 8.33 0.13
C GLY A 96 -10.83 8.83 -1.26
N GLN A 97 -10.27 8.22 -2.32
CA GLN A 97 -10.63 8.49 -3.70
C GLN A 97 -12.08 8.07 -4.00
N THR A 98 -12.52 6.94 -3.48
CA THR A 98 -13.93 6.49 -3.62
C THR A 98 -14.90 7.48 -2.98
N LEU A 99 -14.61 7.96 -1.78
CA LEU A 99 -15.42 9.01 -1.14
C LEU A 99 -15.43 10.29 -1.96
N GLY A 100 -14.28 10.69 -2.52
CA GLY A 100 -14.18 11.82 -3.44
C GLY A 100 -15.00 11.66 -4.71
N PHE A 101 -15.04 10.46 -5.28
CA PHE A 101 -15.88 10.13 -6.43
C PHE A 101 -17.37 10.37 -6.16
N TYR A 102 -17.83 10.09 -4.94
CA TYR A 102 -19.20 10.37 -4.50
C TYR A 102 -19.44 11.79 -3.98
N GLY A 103 -18.48 12.70 -4.17
CA GLY A 103 -18.62 14.11 -3.84
C GLY A 103 -18.34 14.47 -2.38
N VAL A 104 -17.76 13.58 -1.60
CA VAL A 104 -17.30 13.88 -0.25
C VAL A 104 -16.09 14.82 -0.33
N GLY A 105 -16.23 16.03 0.22
CA GLY A 105 -15.16 17.02 0.26
C GLY A 105 -13.96 16.57 1.10
N GLU A 106 -12.79 17.17 0.87
CA GLU A 106 -11.54 16.81 1.56
C GLU A 106 -11.58 17.07 3.08
N GLY A 107 -12.39 18.04 3.52
CA GLY A 107 -12.45 18.46 4.91
C GLY A 107 -11.18 19.18 5.36
N PHE A 108 -10.84 19.07 6.64
CA PHE A 108 -9.69 19.74 7.21
C PHE A 108 -8.37 19.07 6.78
N HIS A 109 -7.38 19.92 6.44
CA HIS A 109 -6.02 19.45 6.19
C HIS A 109 -5.33 19.09 7.51
N ILE A 110 -4.79 17.88 7.57
CA ILE A 110 -4.17 17.27 8.75
C ILE A 110 -2.77 16.77 8.36
N VAL A 111 -1.82 16.87 9.26
CA VAL A 111 -0.52 16.18 9.10
C VAL A 111 -0.48 15.04 10.09
N LEU A 112 -0.42 13.83 9.55
CA LEU A 112 -0.37 12.60 10.37
C LEU A 112 1.09 12.27 10.72
N PRO A 113 1.36 11.80 11.96
CA PRO A 113 2.69 11.31 12.30
C PRO A 113 3.02 10.10 11.43
N PHE A 114 4.23 10.05 10.90
CA PHE A 114 4.79 9.02 10.01
C PHE A 114 4.16 8.95 8.59
N LEU A 115 2.90 9.37 8.42
CA LEU A 115 2.17 9.28 7.15
C LEU A 115 2.20 10.58 6.33
N GLY A 116 2.53 11.71 6.98
CA GLY A 116 2.66 12.99 6.30
C GLY A 116 1.35 13.76 6.09
N PRO A 117 1.30 14.66 5.09
CA PRO A 117 0.11 15.46 4.79
C PRO A 117 -1.07 14.61 4.37
N SER A 118 -2.25 14.89 4.92
CA SER A 118 -3.50 14.20 4.65
C SER A 118 -4.68 15.15 4.85
N ASN A 119 -5.89 14.68 4.67
CA ASN A 119 -7.12 15.39 4.97
C ASN A 119 -8.11 14.46 5.68
N LEU A 120 -9.22 15.00 6.15
CA LEU A 120 -10.20 14.23 6.91
C LEU A 120 -10.82 13.08 6.10
N ARG A 121 -11.10 13.32 4.80
CA ARG A 121 -11.62 12.29 3.89
C ARG A 121 -10.63 11.15 3.72
N ASP A 122 -9.36 11.47 3.47
CA ASP A 122 -8.33 10.45 3.25
C ASP A 122 -8.02 9.67 4.55
N LEU A 123 -8.06 10.35 5.72
CA LEU A 123 -7.97 9.68 7.01
C LEU A 123 -9.12 8.67 7.21
N THR A 124 -10.36 9.07 6.89
CA THR A 124 -11.52 8.16 6.91
C THR A 124 -11.33 7.01 5.93
N GLY A 125 -10.79 7.30 4.75
CA GLY A 125 -10.44 6.32 3.74
C GLY A 125 -9.40 5.31 4.19
N LEU A 126 -8.36 5.77 4.91
CA LEU A 126 -7.34 4.90 5.51
C LEU A 126 -7.98 3.91 6.50
N VAL A 127 -8.80 4.40 7.43
CA VAL A 127 -9.48 3.55 8.42
C VAL A 127 -10.41 2.53 7.73
N ALA A 128 -11.18 2.96 6.73
CA ALA A 128 -12.04 2.06 5.97
C ALA A 128 -11.23 1.05 5.14
N GLY A 129 -10.09 1.47 4.58
CA GLY A 129 -9.17 0.62 3.84
C GLY A 129 -8.59 -0.51 4.69
N GLU A 130 -8.33 -0.22 5.98
CA GLU A 130 -7.82 -1.23 6.92
C GLU A 130 -8.78 -2.42 7.10
N ILE A 131 -10.09 -2.24 6.95
CA ILE A 131 -11.08 -3.33 7.08
C ILE A 131 -10.88 -4.38 5.96
N ILE A 132 -10.49 -3.95 4.76
CA ILE A 132 -10.28 -4.83 3.60
C ILE A 132 -8.79 -5.18 3.42
N SER A 133 -7.91 -4.47 4.10
CA SER A 133 -6.47 -4.70 3.98
C SER A 133 -6.10 -6.11 4.43
N PRO A 134 -5.39 -6.88 3.60
CA PRO A 134 -4.91 -8.21 3.99
C PRO A 134 -3.89 -8.18 5.13
N THR A 135 -3.25 -7.04 5.37
CA THR A 135 -2.23 -6.87 6.41
C THR A 135 -2.77 -6.34 7.72
N SER A 136 -4.02 -5.84 7.75
CA SER A 136 -4.59 -5.23 8.95
C SER A 136 -5.19 -6.25 9.91
N THR A 137 -5.02 -6.05 11.20
CA THR A 137 -5.67 -6.84 12.26
C THR A 137 -7.12 -6.40 12.53
N MET A 138 -7.53 -5.21 12.05
CA MET A 138 -8.90 -4.71 12.24
C MET A 138 -9.98 -5.54 11.53
N GLY A 139 -9.62 -6.25 10.45
CA GLY A 139 -10.53 -7.12 9.69
C GLY A 139 -10.60 -8.56 10.19
N GLU A 140 -10.42 -8.84 11.47
CA GLU A 140 -10.30 -10.18 12.06
C GLU A 140 -11.47 -11.14 11.72
N HIS A 141 -12.65 -10.61 11.45
CA HIS A 141 -13.82 -11.39 11.06
C HIS A 141 -13.96 -11.64 9.55
N THR A 142 -13.17 -10.95 8.72
CA THR A 142 -13.32 -11.03 7.26
C THR A 142 -12.56 -12.20 6.66
N PHE A 143 -11.40 -12.56 7.23
CA PHE A 143 -10.56 -13.66 6.75
C PHE A 143 -10.15 -14.57 7.89
N LYS A 144 -10.56 -15.85 7.84
CA LYS A 144 -10.31 -16.85 8.89
C LYS A 144 -8.84 -17.23 9.07
N TYR A 145 -8.01 -17.01 8.05
CA TYR A 145 -6.59 -17.34 8.04
C TYR A 145 -5.80 -16.12 7.60
N LYS A 146 -5.65 -15.16 8.50
CA LYS A 146 -4.96 -13.92 8.21
C LYS A 146 -3.53 -13.97 8.75
N ILE A 147 -2.58 -13.54 7.96
CA ILE A 147 -1.24 -13.15 8.38
C ILE A 147 -1.15 -11.64 8.11
N PRO A 148 -0.93 -10.78 9.07
CA PRO A 148 -0.48 -11.02 10.46
C PRO A 148 -1.58 -11.49 11.42
N ASN A 149 -1.18 -12.25 12.45
CA ASN A 149 -2.08 -12.73 13.50
C ASN A 149 -2.14 -11.76 14.70
N ASN A 150 -1.23 -10.82 14.77
CA ASN A 150 -1.12 -9.87 15.87
C ASN A 150 -0.52 -8.53 15.40
N THR A 151 -0.68 -7.49 16.21
CA THR A 151 -0.22 -6.12 15.92
C THR A 151 1.30 -6.03 15.70
N LEU A 152 2.09 -6.90 16.30
CA LEU A 152 3.55 -6.90 16.12
C LEU A 152 3.95 -7.39 14.74
N GLU A 153 3.29 -8.45 14.25
CA GLU A 153 3.48 -8.96 12.89
C GLU A 153 3.00 -7.95 11.85
N GLU A 154 1.87 -7.30 12.09
CA GLU A 154 1.35 -6.20 11.26
C GLU A 154 2.37 -5.06 11.17
N PHE A 155 2.89 -4.61 12.30
CA PHE A 155 3.93 -3.58 12.35
C PHE A 155 5.18 -4.00 11.58
N GLY A 156 5.61 -5.25 11.70
CA GLY A 156 6.76 -5.80 10.98
C GLY A 156 6.56 -5.79 9.46
N LEU A 157 5.40 -6.23 8.98
CA LEU A 157 5.07 -6.24 7.55
C LEU A 157 4.96 -4.84 6.96
N VAL A 158 4.28 -3.93 7.64
CA VAL A 158 4.14 -2.53 7.21
C VAL A 158 5.49 -1.83 7.22
N SER A 159 6.33 -2.08 8.22
CA SER A 159 7.69 -1.53 8.28
C SER A 159 8.56 -2.04 7.14
N LEU A 160 8.52 -3.34 6.84
CA LEU A 160 9.24 -3.93 5.71
C LEU A 160 8.78 -3.30 4.39
N TYR A 161 7.48 -3.21 4.18
CA TYR A 161 6.91 -2.57 2.99
C TYR A 161 7.42 -1.13 2.83
N LYS A 162 7.31 -0.32 3.89
CA LYS A 162 7.75 1.08 3.85
C LYS A 162 9.25 1.24 3.64
N VAL A 163 10.08 0.48 4.34
CA VAL A 163 11.54 0.52 4.16
C VAL A 163 11.92 0.10 2.74
N ASN A 164 11.25 -0.93 2.20
CA ASN A 164 11.47 -1.36 0.82
C ASN A 164 11.08 -0.27 -0.19
N GLU A 165 9.90 0.33 -0.05
CA GLU A 165 9.41 1.45 -0.87
C GLU A 165 10.41 2.61 -0.88
N PHE A 166 10.84 3.06 0.30
CA PHE A 166 11.81 4.15 0.42
C PHE A 166 13.22 3.78 -0.06
N SER A 167 13.56 2.51 -0.14
CA SER A 167 14.87 2.07 -0.60
C SER A 167 15.14 2.34 -2.08
N PHE A 168 14.11 2.61 -2.87
CA PHE A 168 14.25 3.00 -4.29
C PHE A 168 14.59 4.48 -4.45
N ASN A 169 14.21 5.34 -3.51
CA ASN A 169 14.50 6.78 -3.50
C ASN A 169 14.88 7.25 -2.08
N PRO A 170 16.08 6.90 -1.57
CA PRO A 170 16.48 7.19 -0.19
C PRO A 170 17.05 8.63 0.02
N ASN A 171 16.86 9.53 -0.94
CA ASN A 171 17.38 10.92 -0.91
C ASN A 171 16.30 11.93 -0.60
#